data_83cf7866d4d06397f12b7c769cf76ff4
#
_entry.id   83cf7866d4d06397f12b7c769cf76ff4
#
_cell.length_a   1.000
_cell.length_b   1.000
_cell.length_c   1.000
_cell.angle_alpha   90.00
_cell.angle_beta   90.00
_cell.angle_gamma   90.00
#
_symmetry.space_group_name_H-M   'P 1'
#
loop_
_entity.id
_entity.type
_entity.pdbx_description
1 polymer ?
#
loop_
_entity_poly.entity_id
_entity_poly.type
_entity_poly.pdbx_seq_one_letter_code
_entity_poly.pdbx_strand_id
1 'polypeptide(L)'
;TLPAYAGVGQQYQNVGEMENRGLEFVLNTHTLKSKDFNWFTTFTFSYNDNKLTKLDQGKLARNGYKTFYEGDNIDELKKVRITGVDPQTGAAQYERIDEDGTRTIVNTMQEATNGNGELSYVNIGLSRAPYWGGFTNTLTYKNWELYVHTTYNLKYKVYNDVLAEYTSGTGWMRNNLHKLPSGWKIWEKAGDKADIPMMNADPAYMLDLGTETSFCYSDASHFRISNIRLSYRFPQAWMEMLHLQSAALSFSCDNVHTFTSSRFIGNDPENVAGWAAPRRFIFGLNVTF
;
A
#
# COMPACT_ATOMS: atom_id res chain seq x y z
N THR A 1 -25.07 7.31 19.17
CA THR A 1 -25.94 8.53 19.18
C THR A 1 -26.67 8.58 20.50
N LEU A 2 -26.65 9.73 21.17
CA LEU A 2 -27.43 9.95 22.40
C LEU A 2 -28.89 10.25 22.04
N PRO A 3 -29.84 9.95 22.94
CA PRO A 3 -31.23 10.31 22.73
C PRO A 3 -31.40 11.83 22.53
N ALA A 4 -32.34 12.25 21.67
CA ALA A 4 -32.55 13.65 21.31
C ALA A 4 -32.76 14.60 22.50
N TYR A 5 -33.28 14.09 23.62
CA TYR A 5 -33.51 14.88 24.83
C TYR A 5 -32.22 15.23 25.61
N ALA A 6 -31.08 14.61 25.27
CA ALA A 6 -29.81 14.90 25.92
C ALA A 6 -29.17 16.23 25.43
N GLY A 7 -29.73 16.87 24.42
CA GLY A 7 -29.24 18.15 23.85
C GLY A 7 -27.91 18.08 23.11
N VAL A 8 -27.28 16.89 23.05
CA VAL A 8 -26.05 16.61 22.32
C VAL A 8 -26.23 15.34 21.49
N GLY A 9 -26.02 15.42 20.19
CA GLY A 9 -26.23 14.30 19.25
C GLY A 9 -25.14 13.24 19.28
N GLN A 10 -23.92 13.61 19.71
CA GLN A 10 -22.73 12.75 19.72
C GLN A 10 -21.84 13.06 20.93
N GLN A 11 -21.23 12.05 21.48
CA GLN A 11 -20.26 12.17 22.57
C GLN A 11 -19.06 11.26 22.28
N TYR A 12 -17.86 11.78 22.53
CA TYR A 12 -16.64 10.97 22.50
C TYR A 12 -16.51 10.18 23.80
N GLN A 13 -16.31 8.88 23.67
CA GLN A 13 -16.11 7.98 24.80
C GLN A 13 -14.96 7.01 24.50
N ASN A 14 -14.24 6.59 25.55
CA ASN A 14 -13.28 5.51 25.45
C ASN A 14 -14.05 4.18 25.43
N VAL A 15 -14.08 3.54 24.25
CA VAL A 15 -14.87 2.31 24.04
C VAL A 15 -14.01 1.04 24.06
N GLY A 16 -12.68 1.16 24.28
CA GLY A 16 -11.81 -0.01 24.32
C GLY A 16 -10.36 0.33 24.62
N GLU A 17 -9.57 -0.73 24.70
CA GLU A 17 -8.12 -0.70 24.89
C GLU A 17 -7.45 -1.43 23.72
N MET A 18 -6.29 -0.93 23.32
CA MET A 18 -5.47 -1.51 22.25
C MET A 18 -4.01 -1.63 22.73
N GLU A 19 -3.41 -2.73 22.43
CA GLU A 19 -1.98 -2.97 22.66
C GLU A 19 -1.23 -2.96 21.32
N ASN A 20 -0.08 -2.28 21.30
CA ASN A 20 0.85 -2.33 20.18
C ASN A 20 2.14 -3.03 20.67
N ARG A 21 2.58 -4.04 19.91
CA ARG A 21 3.84 -4.75 20.15
C ARG A 21 4.68 -4.71 18.89
N GLY A 22 5.95 -4.40 19.05
CA GLY A 22 6.83 -4.26 17.91
C GLY A 22 8.29 -4.52 18.23
N LEU A 23 9.07 -4.54 17.16
CA LEU A 23 10.52 -4.64 17.19
C LEU A 23 11.11 -3.60 16.25
N GLU A 24 12.08 -2.85 16.74
CA GLU A 24 12.86 -1.92 15.93
C GLU A 24 14.33 -2.33 15.99
N PHE A 25 14.96 -2.33 14.82
CA PHE A 25 16.35 -2.69 14.67
C PHE A 25 17.05 -1.69 13.76
N VAL A 26 18.23 -1.21 14.22
CA VAL A 26 19.11 -0.32 13.44
C VAL A 26 20.50 -0.90 13.43
N LEU A 27 21.01 -1.16 12.24
CA LEU A 27 22.38 -1.62 12.02
C LEU A 27 23.16 -0.56 11.26
N ASN A 28 24.22 -0.04 11.88
CA ASN A 28 25.19 0.84 11.25
C ASN A 28 26.53 0.08 11.12
N THR A 29 27.06 0.01 9.92
CA THR A 29 28.29 -0.73 9.68
C THR A 29 29.19 -0.05 8.67
N HIS A 30 30.50 -0.08 8.93
CA HIS A 30 31.50 0.10 7.90
C HIS A 30 31.72 -1.25 7.20
N THR A 31 31.00 -1.45 6.09
CA THR A 31 31.00 -2.70 5.32
C THR A 31 32.38 -2.96 4.72
N LEU A 32 33.05 -1.90 4.26
CA LEU A 32 34.42 -1.95 3.77
C LEU A 32 35.11 -0.62 4.08
N LYS A 33 36.33 -0.68 4.58
CA LYS A 33 37.18 0.48 4.85
C LYS A 33 38.58 0.23 4.32
N SER A 34 39.00 1.06 3.36
CA SER A 34 40.35 1.08 2.83
C SER A 34 40.86 2.51 2.69
N LYS A 35 42.12 2.68 2.23
CA LYS A 35 42.73 4.00 2.07
C LYS A 35 41.92 4.91 1.11
N ASP A 36 41.47 4.37 -0.01
CA ASP A 36 40.84 5.13 -1.06
C ASP A 36 39.32 4.86 -1.21
N PHE A 37 38.83 3.78 -0.60
CA PHE A 37 37.44 3.36 -0.69
C PHE A 37 36.85 3.08 0.68
N ASN A 38 35.67 3.68 0.96
CA ASN A 38 34.91 3.41 2.15
C ASN A 38 33.47 3.12 1.77
N TRP A 39 32.90 2.10 2.37
CA TRP A 39 31.49 1.76 2.23
C TRP A 39 30.85 1.70 3.61
N PHE A 40 29.93 2.62 3.83
CA PHE A 40 29.12 2.69 5.04
C PHE A 40 27.68 2.34 4.70
N THR A 41 27.06 1.51 5.54
CA THR A 41 25.68 1.06 5.39
C THR A 41 24.91 1.31 6.67
N THR A 42 23.69 1.82 6.53
CA THR A 42 22.67 1.84 7.58
C THR A 42 21.49 1.02 7.12
N PHE A 43 21.10 0.03 7.89
CA PHE A 43 19.88 -0.74 7.70
C PHE A 43 18.93 -0.49 8.86
N THR A 44 17.67 -0.19 8.56
CA THR A 44 16.60 -0.06 9.55
C THR A 44 15.51 -1.05 9.24
N PHE A 45 14.99 -1.67 10.28
CA PHE A 45 13.84 -2.57 10.20
C PHE A 45 12.91 -2.27 11.37
N SER A 46 11.62 -2.18 11.08
CA SER A 46 10.57 -2.02 12.08
C SER A 46 9.46 -3.02 11.81
N TYR A 47 8.98 -3.60 12.87
CA TYR A 47 7.79 -4.43 12.89
C TYR A 47 6.84 -3.91 13.96
N ASN A 48 5.55 -3.79 13.66
CA ASN A 48 4.52 -3.50 14.63
C ASN A 48 3.28 -4.33 14.35
N ASP A 49 2.71 -4.85 15.42
CA ASP A 49 1.40 -5.49 15.43
C ASP A 49 0.54 -4.82 16.49
N ASN A 50 -0.74 -4.64 16.19
CA ASN A 50 -1.70 -4.10 17.14
C ASN A 50 -2.80 -5.13 17.42
N LYS A 51 -3.33 -5.09 18.63
CA LYS A 51 -4.38 -5.98 19.07
C LYS A 51 -5.38 -5.24 19.95
N LEU A 52 -6.66 -5.35 19.64
CA LEU A 52 -7.73 -4.88 20.49
C LEU A 52 -7.82 -5.81 21.71
N THR A 53 -7.50 -5.29 22.89
CA THR A 53 -7.43 -6.10 24.12
C THR A 53 -8.71 -6.06 24.91
N LYS A 54 -9.48 -4.97 24.77
CA LYS A 54 -10.77 -4.81 25.45
C LYS A 54 -11.67 -3.93 24.61
N LEU A 55 -12.93 -4.31 24.52
CA LEU A 55 -13.98 -3.53 23.85
C LEU A 55 -15.21 -3.44 24.74
N ASP A 56 -15.91 -2.30 24.68
CA ASP A 56 -17.23 -2.18 25.30
C ASP A 56 -18.18 -3.19 24.65
N GLN A 57 -18.83 -4.04 25.45
CA GLN A 57 -19.66 -5.16 25.01
C GLN A 57 -18.93 -6.21 24.14
N GLY A 58 -17.59 -6.30 24.21
CA GLY A 58 -16.77 -7.28 23.48
C GLY A 58 -16.66 -7.05 21.96
N LYS A 59 -17.28 -6.00 21.43
CA LYS A 59 -17.27 -5.68 20.00
C LYS A 59 -17.33 -4.19 19.74
N LEU A 60 -16.72 -3.76 18.63
CA LEU A 60 -16.76 -2.40 18.09
C LEU A 60 -17.39 -2.41 16.71
N ALA A 61 -18.63 -1.92 16.60
CA ALA A 61 -19.27 -1.69 15.32
C ALA A 61 -18.89 -0.30 14.79
N ARG A 62 -18.28 -0.24 13.62
CA ARG A 62 -17.83 1.00 12.98
C ARG A 62 -18.78 1.38 11.84
N ASN A 63 -19.78 2.26 12.11
CA ASN A 63 -20.68 2.92 11.14
C ASN A 63 -21.09 2.07 9.92
N GLY A 64 -21.80 0.96 10.12
CA GLY A 64 -22.26 0.11 9.03
C GLY A 64 -21.19 -0.76 8.38
N TYR A 65 -19.93 -0.54 8.70
CA TYR A 65 -18.80 -1.32 8.23
C TYR A 65 -18.22 -2.10 9.39
N LYS A 66 -18.09 -3.41 9.26
CA LYS A 66 -17.26 -4.31 10.07
C LYS A 66 -17.39 -4.19 11.59
N THR A 67 -17.71 -5.28 12.17
CA THR A 67 -17.54 -5.48 13.61
C THR A 67 -16.13 -5.99 13.89
N PHE A 68 -15.42 -5.28 14.76
CA PHE A 68 -14.17 -5.75 15.35
C PHE A 68 -14.50 -6.43 16.68
N TYR A 69 -13.75 -7.46 16.99
CA TYR A 69 -13.82 -8.20 18.24
C TYR A 69 -12.53 -8.05 19.04
N GLU A 70 -12.59 -8.36 20.32
CA GLU A 70 -11.38 -8.49 21.12
C GLU A 70 -10.47 -9.54 20.52
N GLY A 71 -9.21 -9.20 20.36
CA GLY A 71 -8.22 -10.03 19.69
C GLY A 71 -7.92 -9.65 18.24
N ASP A 72 -8.81 -8.89 17.59
CA ASP A 72 -8.59 -8.41 16.23
C ASP A 72 -7.52 -7.32 16.18
N ASN A 73 -6.88 -7.20 15.03
CA ASN A 73 -6.04 -6.06 14.69
C ASN A 73 -6.92 -4.96 14.07
N ILE A 74 -6.80 -3.70 14.54
CA ILE A 74 -7.63 -2.59 14.06
C ILE A 74 -7.41 -2.27 12.57
N ASP A 75 -6.25 -2.65 12.03
CA ASP A 75 -5.87 -2.44 10.63
C ASP A 75 -6.32 -3.59 9.72
N GLU A 76 -6.99 -4.63 10.24
CA GLU A 76 -7.52 -5.72 9.43
C GLU A 76 -8.54 -5.22 8.40
N LEU A 77 -8.38 -5.71 7.18
CA LEU A 77 -9.34 -5.53 6.10
C LEU A 77 -10.27 -6.75 6.05
N LYS A 78 -11.43 -6.63 6.69
CA LYS A 78 -12.48 -7.66 6.67
C LYS A 78 -13.40 -7.39 5.47
N LYS A 79 -13.39 -8.25 4.46
CA LYS A 79 -14.08 -8.07 3.18
C LYS A 79 -14.68 -9.39 2.71
N VAL A 80 -15.73 -9.32 1.89
CA VAL A 80 -16.20 -10.50 1.14
C VAL A 80 -15.15 -10.86 0.10
N ARG A 81 -14.68 -12.10 0.13
CA ARG A 81 -13.63 -12.53 -0.78
C ARG A 81 -14.18 -12.80 -2.17
N ILE A 82 -13.58 -12.16 -3.18
CA ILE A 82 -13.73 -12.53 -4.59
C ILE A 82 -12.73 -13.66 -4.89
N THR A 83 -13.21 -14.78 -5.40
CA THR A 83 -12.40 -15.95 -5.72
C THR A 83 -12.00 -16.00 -7.19
N GLY A 84 -12.72 -15.28 -8.05
CA GLY A 84 -12.45 -15.21 -9.48
C GLY A 84 -13.62 -14.68 -10.28
N VAL A 85 -13.60 -15.01 -11.56
CA VAL A 85 -14.65 -14.69 -12.55
C VAL A 85 -15.17 -16.01 -13.11
N ASP A 86 -16.48 -16.18 -13.16
CA ASP A 86 -17.11 -17.33 -13.81
C ASP A 86 -16.80 -17.28 -15.32
N PRO A 87 -16.10 -18.30 -15.87
CA PRO A 87 -15.76 -18.31 -17.28
C PRO A 87 -16.97 -18.36 -18.22
N GLN A 88 -18.10 -18.88 -17.75
CA GLN A 88 -19.29 -19.04 -18.61
C GLN A 88 -20.15 -17.78 -18.64
N THR A 89 -20.30 -17.10 -17.50
CA THR A 89 -21.21 -15.98 -17.36
C THR A 89 -20.50 -14.64 -17.29
N GLY A 90 -19.21 -14.62 -16.94
CA GLY A 90 -18.44 -13.40 -16.68
C GLY A 90 -18.76 -12.72 -15.35
N ALA A 91 -19.60 -13.34 -14.53
CA ALA A 91 -19.92 -12.82 -13.20
C ALA A 91 -18.75 -12.97 -12.22
N ALA A 92 -18.62 -12.04 -11.26
CA ALA A 92 -17.71 -12.21 -10.16
C ALA A 92 -18.16 -13.36 -9.27
N GLN A 93 -17.20 -14.14 -8.77
CA GLN A 93 -17.43 -15.25 -7.86
C GLN A 93 -17.03 -14.86 -6.44
N TYR A 94 -17.96 -15.04 -5.51
CA TYR A 94 -17.82 -14.67 -4.11
C TYR A 94 -17.70 -15.91 -3.22
N GLU A 95 -16.92 -15.81 -2.15
CA GLU A 95 -16.85 -16.85 -1.12
C GLU A 95 -17.94 -16.59 -0.08
N ARG A 96 -18.85 -17.54 0.07
CA ARG A 96 -19.78 -17.60 1.20
C ARG A 96 -19.24 -18.56 2.26
N ILE A 97 -19.35 -18.17 3.52
CA ILE A 97 -19.00 -19.00 4.67
C ILE A 97 -20.26 -19.20 5.50
N ASP A 98 -20.72 -20.43 5.57
CA ASP A 98 -21.87 -20.80 6.38
C ASP A 98 -21.49 -20.91 7.87
N GLU A 99 -22.46 -20.99 8.75
CA GLU A 99 -22.26 -21.03 10.21
C GLU A 99 -21.42 -22.24 10.70
N ASP A 100 -21.47 -23.34 9.96
CA ASP A 100 -20.65 -24.54 10.21
C ASP A 100 -19.21 -24.42 9.69
N GLY A 101 -18.87 -23.27 9.07
CA GLY A 101 -17.57 -23.01 8.46
C GLY A 101 -17.42 -23.54 7.04
N THR A 102 -18.48 -24.12 6.45
CA THR A 102 -18.47 -24.58 5.05
C THR A 102 -18.30 -23.39 4.11
N ARG A 103 -17.41 -23.54 3.13
CA ARG A 103 -17.12 -22.51 2.13
C ARG A 103 -17.72 -22.89 0.80
N THR A 104 -18.52 -22.00 0.24
CA THR A 104 -19.21 -22.19 -1.05
C THR A 104 -18.89 -21.00 -1.96
N ILE A 105 -18.77 -21.24 -3.27
CA ILE A 105 -18.63 -20.18 -4.28
C ILE A 105 -20.02 -19.84 -4.81
N VAL A 106 -20.36 -18.56 -4.79
CA VAL A 106 -21.64 -18.02 -5.26
C VAL A 106 -21.38 -16.88 -6.26
N ASN A 107 -22.37 -16.53 -7.08
CA ASN A 107 -22.18 -15.59 -8.19
C ASN A 107 -22.75 -14.19 -7.92
N THR A 108 -23.36 -13.97 -6.76
CA THR A 108 -23.87 -12.66 -6.37
C THR A 108 -23.46 -12.32 -4.94
N MET A 109 -23.33 -11.02 -4.66
CA MET A 109 -23.03 -10.53 -3.31
C MET A 109 -24.16 -10.88 -2.32
N GLN A 110 -25.40 -10.89 -2.79
CA GLN A 110 -26.54 -11.24 -1.96
C GLN A 110 -26.49 -12.69 -1.50
N GLU A 111 -26.03 -13.61 -2.35
CA GLU A 111 -25.83 -15.02 -2.00
C GLU A 111 -24.62 -15.23 -1.07
N ALA A 112 -23.67 -14.27 -1.02
CA ALA A 112 -22.52 -14.32 -0.14
C ALA A 112 -22.86 -13.96 1.32
N THR A 113 -24.12 -14.12 1.72
CA THR A 113 -24.60 -13.96 3.10
C THR A 113 -24.66 -15.32 3.80
N ASN A 114 -24.38 -15.32 5.10
CA ASN A 114 -24.60 -16.48 5.96
C ASN A 114 -26.11 -16.71 6.24
N GLY A 115 -26.46 -17.77 6.97
CA GLY A 115 -27.83 -18.10 7.32
C GLY A 115 -28.59 -17.01 8.08
N ASN A 116 -27.88 -16.07 8.71
CA ASN A 116 -28.43 -14.91 9.44
C ASN A 116 -28.59 -13.65 8.58
N GLY A 117 -28.28 -13.71 7.28
CA GLY A 117 -28.34 -12.59 6.37
C GLY A 117 -27.15 -11.62 6.48
N GLU A 118 -26.08 -12.01 7.20
CA GLU A 118 -24.86 -11.22 7.30
C GLU A 118 -23.87 -11.61 6.22
N LEU A 119 -23.16 -10.62 5.65
CA LEU A 119 -22.11 -10.87 4.65
C LEU A 119 -20.95 -11.68 5.24
N SER A 120 -20.46 -12.64 4.45
CA SER A 120 -19.35 -13.51 4.80
C SER A 120 -18.01 -12.77 4.74
N TYR A 121 -17.72 -11.94 5.73
CA TYR A 121 -16.46 -11.20 5.82
C TYR A 121 -15.30 -12.11 6.24
N VAL A 122 -14.19 -11.99 5.53
CA VAL A 122 -12.91 -12.62 5.87
C VAL A 122 -11.81 -11.58 5.96
N ASN A 123 -10.79 -11.82 6.76
CA ASN A 123 -9.59 -11.02 6.76
C ASN A 123 -8.82 -11.25 5.45
N ILE A 124 -8.68 -10.18 4.66
CA ILE A 124 -7.94 -10.21 3.38
C ILE A 124 -6.52 -9.63 3.51
N GLY A 125 -6.14 -9.14 4.67
CA GLY A 125 -4.85 -8.53 4.96
C GLY A 125 -4.98 -7.28 5.84
N LEU A 126 -3.92 -6.50 5.92
CA LEU A 126 -3.83 -5.28 6.72
C LEU A 126 -3.86 -4.04 5.84
N SER A 127 -4.45 -2.96 6.34
CA SER A 127 -4.47 -1.65 5.68
C SER A 127 -3.19 -0.83 5.91
N ARG A 128 -2.38 -1.22 6.89
CA ARG A 128 -1.07 -0.64 7.18
C ARG A 128 0.01 -1.70 7.09
N ALA A 129 1.20 -1.29 6.63
CA ALA A 129 2.34 -2.18 6.56
C ALA A 129 2.82 -2.56 7.97
N PRO A 130 2.79 -3.85 8.35
CA PRO A 130 3.36 -4.29 9.63
C PRO A 130 4.89 -4.31 9.62
N TYR A 131 5.51 -4.32 8.45
CA TYR A 131 6.97 -4.31 8.28
C TYR A 131 7.38 -3.14 7.41
N TRP A 132 8.28 -2.30 7.92
CA TRP A 132 8.83 -1.17 7.16
C TRP A 132 10.27 -0.89 7.58
N GLY A 133 10.94 -0.13 6.75
CA GLY A 133 12.31 0.27 7.03
C GLY A 133 13.01 0.88 5.84
N GLY A 134 14.33 0.92 5.92
CA GLY A 134 15.15 1.50 4.88
C GLY A 134 16.55 0.93 4.84
N PHE A 135 17.21 1.18 3.73
CA PHE A 135 18.57 0.78 3.50
C PHE A 135 19.32 1.93 2.84
N THR A 136 20.30 2.46 3.55
CA THR A 136 21.12 3.58 3.10
C THR A 136 22.56 3.12 2.90
N ASN A 137 23.13 3.41 1.74
CA ASN A 137 24.53 3.17 1.44
C ASN A 137 25.23 4.46 1.09
N THR A 138 26.39 4.67 1.67
CA THR A 138 27.33 5.72 1.31
C THR A 138 28.65 5.08 0.90
N LEU A 139 28.99 5.23 -0.39
CA LEU A 139 30.23 4.74 -0.96
C LEU A 139 31.11 5.94 -1.30
N THR A 140 32.29 5.97 -0.72
CA THR A 140 33.27 7.03 -1.00
C THR A 140 34.48 6.40 -1.67
N TYR A 141 34.82 6.92 -2.85
CA TYR A 141 36.05 6.55 -3.56
C TYR A 141 36.85 7.80 -3.90
N LYS A 142 37.96 8.00 -3.23
CA LYS A 142 38.78 9.24 -3.35
C LYS A 142 37.90 10.47 -3.14
N ASN A 143 37.72 11.27 -4.18
CA ASN A 143 36.93 12.51 -4.17
C ASN A 143 35.45 12.31 -4.52
N TRP A 144 35.04 11.09 -4.88
CA TRP A 144 33.65 10.76 -5.22
C TRP A 144 32.89 10.20 -4.02
N GLU A 145 31.65 10.58 -3.89
CA GLU A 145 30.71 10.01 -2.94
C GLU A 145 29.41 9.65 -3.66
N LEU A 146 29.02 8.38 -3.57
CA LEU A 146 27.72 7.89 -4.00
C LEU A 146 26.88 7.57 -2.76
N TYR A 147 25.73 8.23 -2.66
CA TYR A 147 24.72 7.99 -1.64
C TYR A 147 23.49 7.38 -2.29
N VAL A 148 22.98 6.28 -1.73
CA VAL A 148 21.76 5.62 -2.17
C VAL A 148 20.89 5.36 -0.94
N HIS A 149 19.68 5.91 -0.96
CA HIS A 149 18.66 5.69 0.07
C HIS A 149 17.46 4.97 -0.50
N THR A 150 17.08 3.87 0.16
CA THR A 150 15.93 3.06 -0.20
C THR A 150 15.01 2.87 1.00
N THR A 151 13.72 2.70 0.74
CA THR A 151 12.70 2.41 1.74
C THR A 151 11.86 1.22 1.30
N TYR A 152 11.24 0.54 2.25
CA TYR A 152 10.30 -0.55 1.96
C TYR A 152 9.14 -0.55 2.96
N ASN A 153 7.96 -0.92 2.45
CA ASN A 153 6.74 -1.21 3.21
C ASN A 153 6.17 -2.53 2.70
N LEU A 154 5.92 -3.48 3.61
CA LEU A 154 5.57 -4.84 3.20
C LEU A 154 4.31 -5.36 3.89
N LYS A 155 3.60 -6.25 3.19
CA LYS A 155 2.44 -7.01 3.67
C LYS A 155 1.24 -6.13 4.05
N TYR A 156 0.91 -5.16 3.21
CA TYR A 156 -0.32 -4.38 3.38
C TYR A 156 -1.06 -4.22 2.06
N LYS A 157 -2.32 -3.87 2.16
CA LYS A 157 -3.20 -3.64 1.02
C LYS A 157 -3.84 -2.28 1.09
N VAL A 158 -4.08 -1.70 -0.07
CA VAL A 158 -4.77 -0.42 -0.22
C VAL A 158 -6.01 -0.61 -1.08
N TYR A 159 -7.04 0.18 -0.81
CA TYR A 159 -8.14 0.33 -1.75
C TYR A 159 -7.61 0.98 -3.03
N ASN A 160 -7.92 0.36 -4.15
CA ASN A 160 -7.40 0.74 -5.45
C ASN A 160 -8.49 1.39 -6.28
N ASP A 161 -8.55 2.71 -6.23
CA ASP A 161 -9.55 3.50 -6.96
C ASP A 161 -9.46 3.28 -8.47
N VAL A 162 -8.22 3.10 -8.99
CA VAL A 162 -8.02 2.82 -10.42
C VAL A 162 -8.66 1.49 -10.82
N LEU A 163 -8.53 0.46 -9.99
CA LEU A 163 -9.17 -0.83 -10.23
C LEU A 163 -10.70 -0.72 -10.05
N ALA A 164 -11.15 0.08 -9.10
CA ALA A 164 -12.57 0.34 -8.88
C ALA A 164 -13.24 0.99 -10.09
N GLU A 165 -12.54 1.84 -10.84
CA GLU A 165 -13.06 2.44 -12.07
C GLU A 165 -13.40 1.40 -13.14
N TYR A 166 -12.68 0.28 -13.22
CA TYR A 166 -13.00 -0.82 -14.14
C TYR A 166 -14.27 -1.57 -13.76
N THR A 167 -14.69 -1.49 -12.50
CA THR A 167 -15.88 -2.17 -12.00
C THR A 167 -17.07 -1.24 -11.82
N SER A 168 -16.85 0.09 -11.96
CA SER A 168 -17.90 1.10 -11.86
C SER A 168 -18.66 1.24 -13.18
N GLY A 169 -19.96 0.96 -13.20
CA GLY A 169 -20.81 1.11 -14.39
C GLY A 169 -20.82 2.50 -15.00
N THR A 170 -20.45 3.53 -14.25
CA THR A 170 -20.35 4.91 -14.74
C THR A 170 -18.90 5.32 -15.03
N GLY A 171 -17.91 4.70 -14.40
CA GLY A 171 -16.50 5.04 -14.55
C GLY A 171 -16.01 4.78 -15.97
N TRP A 172 -16.18 3.57 -16.47
CA TRP A 172 -15.74 3.19 -17.82
C TRP A 172 -16.55 3.83 -18.97
N MET A 173 -17.77 4.29 -18.70
CA MET A 173 -18.59 5.01 -19.70
C MET A 173 -18.21 6.49 -19.84
N ARG A 174 -17.61 7.10 -18.82
CA ARG A 174 -17.34 8.54 -18.75
C ARG A 174 -15.87 8.90 -18.79
N ASN A 175 -14.99 8.00 -18.36
CA ASN A 175 -13.57 8.25 -18.18
C ASN A 175 -12.74 7.40 -19.14
N ASN A 176 -11.55 7.91 -19.51
CA ASN A 176 -10.53 7.08 -20.11
C ASN A 176 -9.94 6.18 -19.04
N LEU A 177 -10.12 4.87 -19.18
CA LEU A 177 -9.57 3.89 -18.25
C LEU A 177 -8.04 3.82 -18.37
N HIS A 178 -7.38 3.56 -17.25
CA HIS A 178 -5.96 3.24 -17.24
C HIS A 178 -5.70 1.97 -18.04
N LYS A 179 -4.54 1.90 -18.69
CA LYS A 179 -4.13 0.68 -19.39
C LYS A 179 -3.93 -0.44 -18.38
N LEU A 180 -4.57 -1.57 -18.61
CA LEU A 180 -4.36 -2.76 -17.80
C LEU A 180 -2.90 -3.25 -17.90
N PRO A 181 -2.31 -3.76 -16.80
CA PRO A 181 -1.02 -4.42 -16.85
C PRO A 181 -1.03 -5.60 -17.80
N SER A 182 0.14 -5.95 -18.32
CA SER A 182 0.30 -7.13 -19.17
C SER A 182 -0.20 -8.40 -18.46
N GLY A 183 -1.03 -9.15 -19.15
CA GLY A 183 -1.61 -10.40 -18.62
C GLY A 183 -2.96 -10.27 -17.92
N TRP A 184 -3.42 -9.07 -17.62
CA TRP A 184 -4.79 -8.85 -17.15
C TRP A 184 -5.79 -8.91 -18.32
N LYS A 185 -6.90 -9.61 -18.11
CA LYS A 185 -7.98 -9.77 -19.10
C LYS A 185 -9.31 -9.41 -18.50
N ILE A 186 -10.13 -8.69 -19.27
CA ILE A 186 -11.56 -8.49 -19.02
C ILE A 186 -12.30 -9.65 -19.67
N TRP A 187 -13.33 -10.15 -19.03
CA TRP A 187 -14.19 -11.19 -19.61
C TRP A 187 -15.03 -10.59 -20.74
N GLU A 188 -15.03 -11.22 -21.92
CA GLU A 188 -15.76 -10.78 -23.11
C GLU A 188 -16.76 -11.81 -23.61
N LYS A 189 -16.46 -13.09 -23.48
CA LYS A 189 -17.31 -14.19 -23.98
C LYS A 189 -17.16 -15.47 -23.15
N ALA A 190 -18.18 -16.33 -23.25
CA ALA A 190 -18.19 -17.64 -22.61
C ALA A 190 -16.93 -18.47 -22.93
N GLY A 191 -16.31 -18.99 -21.89
CA GLY A 191 -15.07 -19.74 -21.95
C GLY A 191 -13.82 -18.91 -21.68
N ASP A 192 -13.91 -17.56 -21.57
CA ASP A 192 -12.78 -16.71 -21.25
C ASP A 192 -12.33 -16.91 -19.80
N LYS A 193 -11.02 -17.05 -19.62
CA LYS A 193 -10.37 -16.94 -18.31
C LYS A 193 -9.96 -15.50 -18.12
N ALA A 194 -10.64 -14.78 -17.21
CA ALA A 194 -10.50 -13.36 -17.02
C ALA A 194 -10.12 -13.00 -15.57
N ASP A 195 -9.46 -11.88 -15.39
CA ASP A 195 -9.13 -11.29 -14.08
C ASP A 195 -10.19 -10.27 -13.65
N ILE A 196 -10.85 -9.63 -14.62
CA ILE A 196 -11.89 -8.62 -14.42
C ILE A 196 -13.20 -9.20 -14.92
N PRO A 197 -14.27 -9.14 -14.12
CA PRO A 197 -15.60 -9.57 -14.53
C PRO A 197 -16.09 -8.85 -15.78
N MET A 198 -17.17 -9.32 -16.38
CA MET A 198 -17.80 -8.64 -17.50
C MET A 198 -18.11 -7.19 -17.13
N MET A 199 -17.86 -6.28 -18.05
CA MET A 199 -18.29 -4.89 -17.91
C MET A 199 -19.80 -4.81 -18.08
N ASN A 200 -20.49 -4.46 -17.00
CA ASN A 200 -21.93 -4.37 -16.97
C ASN A 200 -22.36 -2.97 -16.55
N ALA A 201 -23.33 -2.41 -17.25
CA ALA A 201 -23.90 -1.10 -16.92
C ALA A 201 -24.98 -1.17 -15.82
N ASP A 202 -25.33 -2.36 -15.33
CA ASP A 202 -26.29 -2.52 -14.25
C ASP A 202 -25.69 -2.01 -12.93
N PRO A 203 -26.28 -0.96 -12.33
CA PRO A 203 -25.79 -0.40 -11.08
C PRO A 203 -25.79 -1.39 -9.91
N ALA A 204 -26.71 -2.34 -9.87
CA ALA A 204 -26.78 -3.35 -8.83
C ALA A 204 -25.55 -4.28 -8.89
N TYR A 205 -25.17 -4.72 -10.08
CA TYR A 205 -23.97 -5.53 -10.27
C TYR A 205 -22.69 -4.78 -9.91
N MET A 206 -22.61 -3.49 -10.27
CA MET A 206 -21.42 -2.67 -10.01
C MET A 206 -21.23 -2.35 -8.53
N LEU A 207 -22.32 -2.16 -7.78
CA LEU A 207 -22.27 -1.96 -6.33
C LEU A 207 -21.70 -3.18 -5.60
N ASP A 208 -21.92 -4.38 -6.13
CA ASP A 208 -21.43 -5.63 -5.56
C ASP A 208 -19.89 -5.76 -5.60
N LEU A 209 -19.21 -5.02 -6.48
CA LEU A 209 -17.76 -5.02 -6.61
C LEU A 209 -17.07 -3.84 -5.88
N GLY A 210 -17.81 -3.08 -5.07
CA GLY A 210 -17.30 -1.90 -4.39
C GLY A 210 -16.37 -2.18 -3.21
N THR A 211 -16.38 -1.26 -2.24
CA THR A 211 -15.49 -1.28 -1.06
C THR A 211 -15.70 -2.47 -0.13
N GLU A 212 -16.82 -3.20 -0.26
CA GLU A 212 -17.15 -4.35 0.59
C GLU A 212 -16.51 -5.66 0.14
N THR A 213 -15.94 -5.69 -1.09
CA THR A 213 -15.28 -6.88 -1.62
C THR A 213 -13.75 -6.75 -1.61
N SER A 214 -13.07 -7.90 -1.72
CA SER A 214 -11.61 -7.94 -1.82
C SER A 214 -11.09 -7.50 -3.19
N PHE A 215 -11.95 -7.34 -4.20
CA PHE A 215 -11.55 -7.10 -5.59
C PHE A 215 -10.76 -5.81 -5.76
N CYS A 216 -11.25 -4.73 -5.18
CA CYS A 216 -10.60 -3.40 -5.29
C CYS A 216 -9.45 -3.20 -4.30
N TYR A 217 -8.98 -4.25 -3.60
CA TYR A 217 -7.84 -4.15 -2.69
C TYR A 217 -6.60 -4.78 -3.31
N SER A 218 -5.62 -3.95 -3.63
CA SER A 218 -4.34 -4.38 -4.20
C SER A 218 -3.26 -4.52 -3.13
N ASP A 219 -2.34 -5.48 -3.33
CA ASP A 219 -1.11 -5.56 -2.55
C ASP A 219 -0.25 -4.33 -2.85
N ALA A 220 -0.02 -3.50 -1.84
CA ALA A 220 0.75 -2.27 -1.91
C ALA A 220 2.17 -2.44 -1.38
N SER A 221 2.60 -3.67 -1.11
CA SER A 221 3.99 -3.97 -0.74
C SER A 221 4.93 -3.41 -1.79
N HIS A 222 5.93 -2.63 -1.35
CA HIS A 222 6.86 -2.00 -2.27
C HIS A 222 8.25 -1.83 -1.68
N PHE A 223 9.20 -1.69 -2.60
CA PHE A 223 10.57 -1.24 -2.35
C PHE A 223 10.82 -0.01 -3.22
N ARG A 224 11.28 1.08 -2.62
CA ARG A 224 11.50 2.36 -3.30
C ARG A 224 12.96 2.78 -3.23
N ILE A 225 13.54 3.13 -4.37
CA ILE A 225 14.77 3.89 -4.42
C ILE A 225 14.38 5.36 -4.28
N SER A 226 14.48 5.87 -3.06
CA SER A 226 13.96 7.18 -2.68
C SER A 226 14.89 8.32 -3.12
N ASN A 227 16.20 8.08 -2.99
CA ASN A 227 17.19 9.09 -3.39
C ASN A 227 18.50 8.42 -3.85
N ILE A 228 19.08 8.94 -4.93
CA ILE A 228 20.45 8.68 -5.35
C ILE A 228 21.14 10.03 -5.48
N ARG A 229 22.33 10.17 -4.87
CA ARG A 229 23.17 11.37 -4.98
C ARG A 229 24.59 10.98 -5.30
N LEU A 230 25.16 11.59 -6.32
CA LEU A 230 26.57 11.51 -6.68
C LEU A 230 27.20 12.89 -6.41
N SER A 231 28.26 12.90 -5.60
CA SER A 231 28.99 14.12 -5.28
C SER A 231 30.46 13.99 -5.62
N TYR A 232 31.07 15.07 -6.02
CA TYR A 232 32.50 15.17 -6.29
C TYR A 232 33.09 16.35 -5.55
N ARG A 233 34.07 16.11 -4.68
CA ARG A 233 34.86 17.16 -4.03
C ARG A 233 36.07 17.49 -4.84
N PHE A 234 36.25 18.76 -5.14
CA PHE A 234 37.42 19.16 -5.89
C PHE A 234 38.70 19.01 -5.05
N PRO A 235 39.83 18.61 -5.70
CA PRO A 235 41.12 18.46 -5.02
C PRO A 235 41.59 19.76 -4.38
N GLN A 236 42.28 19.66 -3.23
CA GLN A 236 42.80 20.82 -2.47
C GLN A 236 43.70 21.72 -3.32
N ALA A 237 44.52 21.14 -4.20
CA ALA A 237 45.40 21.92 -5.09
C ALA A 237 44.65 22.88 -6.03
N TRP A 238 43.42 22.52 -6.43
CA TRP A 238 42.58 23.41 -7.24
C TRP A 238 41.97 24.53 -6.38
N MET A 239 41.64 24.20 -5.14
CA MET A 239 41.07 25.16 -4.20
C MET A 239 42.08 26.25 -3.82
N GLU A 240 43.32 25.87 -3.56
CA GLU A 240 44.41 26.82 -3.28
C GLU A 240 44.66 27.75 -4.46
N MET A 241 44.62 27.26 -5.69
CA MET A 241 44.75 28.11 -6.89
C MET A 241 43.61 29.11 -7.02
N LEU A 242 42.41 28.76 -6.59
CA LEU A 242 41.21 29.61 -6.68
C LEU A 242 40.96 30.43 -5.43
N HIS A 243 41.85 30.38 -4.43
CA HIS A 243 41.70 31.02 -3.12
C HIS A 243 40.39 30.63 -2.39
N LEU A 244 39.98 29.37 -2.51
CA LEU A 244 38.82 28.77 -1.88
C LEU A 244 39.23 27.80 -0.79
N GLN A 245 38.39 27.63 0.22
CA GLN A 245 38.61 26.59 1.24
C GLN A 245 38.18 25.22 0.74
N SER A 246 37.01 25.14 0.08
CA SER A 246 36.50 23.92 -0.50
C SER A 246 35.47 24.20 -1.57
N ALA A 247 35.35 23.24 -2.52
CA ALA A 247 34.23 23.20 -3.46
C ALA A 247 33.77 21.75 -3.71
N ALA A 248 32.48 21.56 -3.90
CA ALA A 248 31.88 20.29 -4.24
C ALA A 248 30.73 20.46 -5.21
N LEU A 249 30.69 19.60 -6.22
CA LEU A 249 29.57 19.47 -7.16
C LEU A 249 28.74 18.25 -6.77
N SER A 250 27.43 18.38 -6.81
CA SER A 250 26.53 17.26 -6.56
C SER A 250 25.41 17.18 -7.59
N PHE A 251 25.01 15.95 -7.87
CA PHE A 251 23.81 15.64 -8.65
C PHE A 251 22.99 14.65 -7.85
N SER A 252 21.71 14.91 -7.65
CA SER A 252 20.82 13.97 -7.00
C SER A 252 19.51 13.79 -7.78
N CYS A 253 18.94 12.62 -7.59
CA CYS A 253 17.63 12.26 -8.12
C CYS A 253 16.76 11.72 -6.96
N ASP A 254 15.61 12.36 -6.75
CA ASP A 254 14.59 11.90 -5.81
C ASP A 254 13.53 11.08 -6.54
N ASN A 255 12.90 10.15 -5.84
CA ASN A 255 11.84 9.26 -6.35
C ASN A 255 12.29 8.52 -7.63
N VAL A 256 13.45 7.85 -7.54
CA VAL A 256 14.11 7.22 -8.70
C VAL A 256 13.25 6.12 -9.28
N HIS A 257 12.81 5.19 -8.43
CA HIS A 257 11.94 4.09 -8.86
C HIS A 257 11.26 3.41 -7.67
N THR A 258 10.01 2.97 -7.89
CA THR A 258 9.26 2.15 -6.94
C THR A 258 8.97 0.79 -7.57
N PHE A 259 9.42 -0.28 -6.92
CA PHE A 259 9.12 -1.66 -7.30
C PHE A 259 7.89 -2.11 -6.53
N THR A 260 6.88 -2.55 -7.24
CA THR A 260 5.61 -3.04 -6.69
C THR A 260 5.31 -4.45 -7.21
N SER A 261 4.25 -5.07 -6.71
CA SER A 261 3.70 -6.28 -7.31
C SER A 261 3.38 -6.05 -8.79
N SER A 262 3.64 -7.04 -9.64
CA SER A 262 3.28 -7.00 -11.07
C SER A 262 1.76 -6.89 -11.31
N ARG A 263 0.95 -7.18 -10.30
CA ARG A 263 -0.51 -7.05 -10.32
C ARG A 263 -1.00 -5.71 -9.74
N PHE A 264 -0.12 -4.85 -9.26
CA PHE A 264 -0.49 -3.53 -8.79
C PHE A 264 -0.82 -2.61 -9.98
N ILE A 265 -2.01 -2.00 -9.95
CA ILE A 265 -2.46 -0.99 -10.91
C ILE A 265 -2.45 0.36 -10.20
N GLY A 266 -1.89 1.36 -10.82
CA GLY A 266 -1.82 2.72 -10.26
C GLY A 266 -0.43 3.32 -10.36
N ASN A 267 -0.33 4.58 -9.97
CA ASN A 267 0.90 5.36 -10.13
C ASN A 267 1.87 5.15 -8.95
N ASP A 268 1.35 5.03 -7.75
CA ASP A 268 2.14 4.92 -6.52
C ASP A 268 1.36 4.14 -5.45
N PRO A 269 1.96 3.13 -4.79
CA PRO A 269 1.29 2.34 -3.76
C PRO A 269 0.93 3.17 -2.49
N GLU A 270 1.58 4.30 -2.26
CA GLU A 270 1.28 5.22 -1.16
C GLU A 270 0.26 6.30 -1.56
N ASN A 271 -0.02 6.45 -2.86
CA ASN A 271 -1.01 7.39 -3.39
C ASN A 271 -1.65 6.85 -4.66
N VAL A 272 -2.52 5.86 -4.54
CA VAL A 272 -3.07 5.10 -5.68
C VAL A 272 -3.92 5.99 -6.60
N ALA A 273 -4.82 6.79 -6.02
CA ALA A 273 -5.74 7.66 -6.77
C ALA A 273 -5.12 8.97 -7.24
N GLY A 274 -3.98 9.36 -6.65
CA GLY A 274 -3.35 10.64 -6.90
C GLY A 274 -2.20 10.58 -7.89
N TRP A 275 -1.56 11.72 -8.07
CA TRP A 275 -0.33 11.81 -8.83
C TRP A 275 0.81 11.17 -8.04
N ALA A 276 1.61 10.34 -8.69
CA ALA A 276 2.85 9.86 -8.09
C ALA A 276 3.77 11.04 -7.74
N ALA A 277 4.54 10.90 -6.67
CA ALA A 277 5.54 11.89 -6.33
C ALA A 277 6.50 12.11 -7.50
N PRO A 278 6.72 13.37 -7.94
CA PRO A 278 7.51 13.64 -9.13
C PRO A 278 8.97 13.22 -8.93
N ARG A 279 9.57 12.70 -10.00
CA ARG A 279 11.02 12.51 -10.04
C ARG A 279 11.67 13.88 -10.13
N ARG A 280 12.60 14.20 -9.22
CA ARG A 280 13.30 15.48 -9.18
C ARG A 280 14.78 15.28 -9.41
N PHE A 281 15.34 16.07 -10.32
CA PHE A 281 16.78 16.13 -10.57
C PHE A 281 17.31 17.44 -10.00
N ILE A 282 18.33 17.35 -9.16
CA ILE A 282 18.88 18.49 -8.43
C ILE A 282 20.39 18.55 -8.69
N PHE A 283 20.86 19.70 -9.16
CA PHE A 283 22.27 20.01 -9.31
C PHE A 283 22.66 21.00 -8.22
N GLY A 284 23.70 20.70 -7.49
CA GLY A 284 24.19 21.53 -6.40
C GLY A 284 25.68 21.86 -6.56
N LEU A 285 26.04 23.10 -6.32
CA LEU A 285 27.43 23.55 -6.19
C LEU A 285 27.57 24.20 -4.81
N ASN A 286 28.43 23.62 -3.98
CA ASN A 286 28.81 24.17 -2.67
C ASN A 286 30.20 24.75 -2.77
N VAL A 287 30.39 26.00 -2.35
CA VAL A 287 31.70 26.69 -2.33
C VAL A 287 31.86 27.35 -0.98
N THR A 288 33.04 27.16 -0.37
CA THR A 288 33.45 27.82 0.88
C THR A 288 34.67 28.68 0.58
N PHE A 289 34.61 29.93 0.99
CA PHE A 289 35.64 30.92 0.79
C PHE A 289 36.57 31.06 1.98
#